data_ca551bc8e6e8332b6b81166aea1bd3df
#
_entry.id   ca551bc8e6e8332b6b81166aea1bd3df
#
_cell.length_a   1.000
_cell.length_b   1.000
_cell.length_c   1.000
_cell.angle_alpha   90.00
_cell.angle_beta   90.00
_cell.angle_gamma   90.00
#
_symmetry.space_group_name_H-M   'P 1'
#
loop_
_entity.id
_entity.type
_entity.pdbx_description
1 polymer ?
#
loop_
_entity_poly.entity_id
_entity_poly.type
_entity_poly.pdbx_seq_one_letter_code
_entity_poly.pdbx_strand_id
1 'polypeptide(L)'
;KAGSSPALRFVLGAFVMIGALAFLGCPLRMVLRLAGGDLNAVVGLAGFAAGIFLGTIFIRKGFTLQRNYTTKTLDGTVLPAVMTGLLILFIAVPTLFKLSEEGPGSKHAPFFIALVIALVVGALAQKSRMCMVGGLRDTMMFKDMHLLWGFIAIFVTVLIGNLIGG
;
A
#
# COMPACT_ATOMS: atom_id res chain seq x y z
N LYS A 1 7.17 -6.73 22.35
CA LYS A 1 6.75 -6.18 21.06
C LYS A 1 7.43 -4.84 20.91
N ALA A 2 8.30 -4.73 19.91
CA ALA A 2 9.23 -3.64 19.75
C ALA A 2 8.63 -2.53 18.90
N GLY A 3 8.54 -1.34 19.43
CA GLY A 3 8.13 -0.13 18.72
C GLY A 3 9.23 0.91 18.69
N SER A 4 9.47 1.57 17.57
CA SER A 4 10.28 2.77 17.48
C SER A 4 9.47 3.99 17.93
N SER A 5 10.13 5.13 18.14
CA SER A 5 9.49 6.38 18.56
C SER A 5 8.21 6.70 17.80
N PRO A 6 7.05 6.89 18.46
CA PRO A 6 5.77 7.16 17.80
C PRO A 6 5.80 8.42 16.95
N ALA A 7 6.48 9.47 17.42
CA ALA A 7 6.61 10.74 16.72
C ALA A 7 7.34 10.58 15.38
N LEU A 8 8.44 9.81 15.37
CA LEU A 8 9.21 9.56 14.15
C LEU A 8 8.41 8.73 13.14
N ARG A 9 7.65 7.74 13.62
CA ARG A 9 6.75 6.95 12.76
C ARG A 9 5.65 7.81 12.16
N PHE A 10 5.10 8.73 12.93
CA PHE A 10 4.08 9.67 12.44
C PHE A 10 4.64 10.56 11.32
N VAL A 11 5.82 11.15 11.53
CA VAL A 11 6.48 12.00 10.51
C VAL A 11 6.80 11.19 9.25
N LEU A 12 7.38 10.01 9.40
CA LEU A 12 7.66 9.13 8.24
C LEU A 12 6.36 8.70 7.54
N GLY A 13 5.30 8.40 8.29
CA GLY A 13 3.98 8.11 7.74
C GLY A 13 3.40 9.27 6.94
N ALA A 14 3.54 10.52 7.43
CA ALA A 14 3.13 11.70 6.71
C ALA A 14 3.89 11.86 5.38
N PHE A 15 5.21 11.66 5.36
CA PHE A 15 5.98 11.67 4.11
C PHE A 15 5.55 10.57 3.13
N VAL A 16 5.27 9.35 3.63
CA VAL A 16 4.73 8.26 2.80
C VAL A 16 3.39 8.65 2.19
N MET A 17 2.51 9.30 2.96
CA MET A 17 1.20 9.76 2.45
C MET A 17 1.34 10.86 1.40
N ILE A 18 2.26 11.81 1.58
CA ILE A 18 2.57 12.83 0.56
C ILE A 18 3.06 12.17 -0.72
N GLY A 19 3.96 11.19 -0.61
CA GLY A 19 4.41 10.40 -1.75
C GLY A 19 3.26 9.61 -2.41
N ALA A 20 2.38 9.00 -1.62
CA ALA A 20 1.21 8.29 -2.14
C ALA A 20 0.23 9.20 -2.86
N LEU A 21 0.08 10.47 -2.43
CA LEU A 21 -0.72 11.48 -3.16
C LEU A 21 -0.11 11.79 -4.52
N ALA A 22 1.22 11.98 -4.61
CA ALA A 22 1.92 12.23 -5.86
C ALA A 22 1.77 11.07 -6.85
N PHE A 23 1.77 9.83 -6.35
CA PHE A 23 1.57 8.61 -7.15
C PHE A 23 0.10 8.27 -7.42
N LEU A 24 -0.86 9.01 -6.86
CA LEU A 24 -2.29 8.68 -6.89
C LEU A 24 -2.61 7.29 -6.29
N GLY A 25 -1.85 6.89 -5.30
CA GLY A 25 -2.10 5.65 -4.55
C GLY A 25 -0.87 4.83 -4.18
N CYS A 26 -1.10 3.60 -3.75
CA CYS A 26 -0.06 2.63 -3.40
C CYS A 26 0.75 2.20 -4.64
N PRO A 27 2.04 1.86 -4.53
CA PRO A 27 2.84 1.30 -5.63
C PRO A 27 2.23 0.09 -6.32
N LEU A 28 1.44 -0.72 -5.61
CA LEU A 28 0.65 -1.79 -6.21
C LEU A 28 -0.31 -1.26 -7.28
N ARG A 29 -0.96 -0.12 -7.02
CA ARG A 29 -1.85 0.52 -8.00
C ARG A 29 -1.09 0.96 -9.24
N MET A 30 0.18 1.36 -9.11
CA MET A 30 1.02 1.70 -10.26
C MET A 30 1.26 0.48 -11.17
N VAL A 31 1.45 -0.70 -10.57
CA VAL A 31 1.57 -1.95 -11.34
C VAL A 31 0.28 -2.24 -12.11
N LEU A 32 -0.88 -2.04 -11.49
CA LEU A 32 -2.19 -2.21 -12.14
C LEU A 32 -2.40 -1.18 -13.27
N ARG A 33 -2.01 0.08 -13.06
CA ARG A 33 -2.08 1.14 -14.09
C ARG A 33 -1.16 0.85 -15.27
N LEU A 34 0.03 0.33 -14.99
CA LEU A 34 0.97 -0.08 -16.04
C LEU A 34 0.38 -1.21 -16.89
N ALA A 35 -0.25 -2.21 -16.25
CA ALA A 35 -0.96 -3.28 -16.95
C ALA A 35 -2.17 -2.76 -17.76
N GLY A 36 -2.73 -1.61 -17.37
CA GLY A 36 -3.78 -0.89 -18.11
C GLY A 36 -3.27 0.01 -19.24
N GLY A 37 -1.95 0.03 -19.53
CA GLY A 37 -1.35 0.82 -20.61
C GLY A 37 -0.92 2.24 -20.26
N ASP A 38 -0.93 2.63 -18.99
CA ASP A 38 -0.47 3.96 -18.55
C ASP A 38 1.05 4.01 -18.40
N LEU A 39 1.72 4.55 -19.41
CA LEU A 39 3.19 4.68 -19.44
C LEU A 39 3.75 5.60 -18.35
N ASN A 40 2.96 6.55 -17.83
CA ASN A 40 3.39 7.38 -16.70
C ASN A 40 3.68 6.54 -15.44
N ALA A 41 3.05 5.37 -15.31
CA ALA A 41 3.30 4.45 -14.23
C ALA A 41 4.75 3.92 -14.23
N VAL A 42 5.41 3.82 -15.39
CA VAL A 42 6.83 3.40 -15.50
C VAL A 42 7.73 4.40 -14.80
N VAL A 43 7.54 5.70 -15.07
CA VAL A 43 8.34 6.77 -14.45
C VAL A 43 8.13 6.78 -12.94
N GLY A 44 6.87 6.61 -12.50
CA GLY A 44 6.53 6.50 -11.10
C GLY A 44 7.22 5.31 -10.42
N LEU A 45 7.17 4.13 -11.02
CA LEU A 45 7.83 2.92 -10.50
C LEU A 45 9.35 3.06 -10.48
N ALA A 46 9.96 3.70 -11.48
CA ALA A 46 11.39 3.97 -11.52
C ALA A 46 11.80 4.92 -10.37
N GLY A 47 11.07 6.00 -10.15
CA GLY A 47 11.28 6.91 -9.01
C GLY A 47 11.13 6.20 -7.65
N PHE A 48 10.13 5.34 -7.52
CA PHE A 48 9.91 4.53 -6.32
C PHE A 48 11.07 3.55 -6.07
N ALA A 49 11.53 2.85 -7.11
CA ALA A 49 12.69 1.95 -7.02
C ALA A 49 13.98 2.70 -6.64
N ALA A 50 14.21 3.88 -7.24
CA ALA A 50 15.33 4.75 -6.88
C ALA A 50 15.28 5.20 -5.42
N GLY A 51 14.11 5.58 -4.91
CA GLY A 51 13.91 5.93 -3.50
C GLY A 51 14.24 4.78 -2.55
N ILE A 52 13.80 3.56 -2.87
CA ILE A 52 14.12 2.36 -2.07
C ILE A 52 15.62 2.05 -2.14
N PHE A 53 16.24 2.20 -3.30
CA PHE A 53 17.67 2.01 -3.47
C PHE A 53 18.47 2.98 -2.60
N LEU A 54 18.15 4.26 -2.60
CA LEU A 54 18.75 5.26 -1.72
C LEU A 54 18.55 4.89 -0.24
N GLY A 55 17.34 4.54 0.16
CA GLY A 55 17.03 4.09 1.52
C GLY A 55 17.86 2.86 1.93
N THR A 56 18.06 1.92 1.01
CA THR A 56 18.88 0.72 1.23
C THR A 56 20.37 1.07 1.47
N ILE A 57 20.90 2.07 0.74
CA ILE A 57 22.26 2.56 0.95
C ILE A 57 22.40 3.16 2.36
N PHE A 58 21.43 3.96 2.81
CA PHE A 58 21.46 4.51 4.18
C PHE A 58 21.43 3.42 5.25
N ILE A 59 20.60 2.38 5.07
CA ILE A 59 20.55 1.23 5.99
C ILE A 59 21.90 0.49 6.00
N ARG A 60 22.53 0.27 4.85
CA ARG A 60 23.87 -0.36 4.75
C ARG A 60 24.97 0.47 5.41
N LYS A 61 24.85 1.80 5.40
CA LYS A 61 25.75 2.71 6.10
C LYS A 61 25.58 2.76 7.63
N GLY A 62 24.71 1.89 8.18
CA GLY A 62 24.51 1.77 9.62
C GLY A 62 23.42 2.69 10.17
N PHE A 63 22.58 3.30 9.32
CA PHE A 63 21.42 4.04 9.78
C PHE A 63 20.42 3.07 10.39
N THR A 64 20.34 3.05 11.71
CA THR A 64 19.35 2.28 12.46
C THR A 64 18.51 3.23 13.31
N LEU A 65 17.20 3.05 13.27
CA LEU A 65 16.29 3.69 14.21
C LEU A 65 16.47 3.00 15.57
N GLN A 66 17.51 3.44 16.33
CA GLN A 66 17.89 2.84 17.59
C GLN A 66 16.74 2.85 18.60
N ARG A 67 16.61 1.75 19.30
CA ARG A 67 15.74 1.36 20.42
C ARG A 67 14.31 0.97 20.07
N ASN A 68 14.09 -0.30 20.29
CA ASN A 68 12.77 -0.89 20.43
C ASN A 68 12.28 -0.62 21.86
N TYR A 69 11.19 0.10 21.99
CA TYR A 69 10.49 0.26 23.25
C TYR A 69 9.39 -0.80 23.36
N THR A 70 9.14 -1.31 24.56
CA THR A 70 7.94 -2.10 24.81
C THR A 70 6.73 -1.17 24.75
N THR A 71 6.01 -1.20 23.64
CA THR A 71 4.76 -0.44 23.48
C THR A 71 3.63 -1.12 24.23
N LYS A 72 2.80 -0.33 24.91
CA LYS A 72 1.57 -0.83 25.54
C LYS A 72 0.64 -1.40 24.47
N THR A 73 -0.16 -2.38 24.84
CA THR A 73 -1.13 -3.02 23.93
C THR A 73 -2.13 -2.00 23.36
N LEU A 74 -2.42 -0.95 24.13
CA LEU A 74 -3.28 0.17 23.71
C LEU A 74 -2.78 0.88 22.45
N ASP A 75 -1.48 1.10 22.29
CA ASP A 75 -0.94 1.79 21.12
C ASP A 75 -1.15 1.01 19.81
N GLY A 76 -1.25 -0.31 19.91
CA GLY A 76 -1.52 -1.19 18.76
C GLY A 76 -3.00 -1.30 18.40
N THR A 77 -3.92 -0.99 19.32
CA THR A 77 -5.36 -1.10 19.10
C THR A 77 -6.01 0.21 18.64
N VAL A 78 -5.34 1.35 18.80
CA VAL A 78 -5.86 2.67 18.41
C VAL A 78 -6.20 2.73 16.92
N LEU A 79 -5.28 2.29 16.06
CA LEU A 79 -5.51 2.36 14.60
C LEU A 79 -6.67 1.47 14.14
N PRO A 80 -6.74 0.18 14.51
CA PRO A 80 -7.91 -0.66 14.20
C PRO A 80 -9.22 -0.09 14.76
N ALA A 81 -9.20 0.47 15.98
CA ALA A 81 -10.38 1.08 16.60
C ALA A 81 -10.87 2.31 15.81
N VAL A 82 -9.96 3.19 15.39
CA VAL A 82 -10.28 4.36 14.55
C VAL A 82 -10.84 3.91 13.20
N MET A 83 -10.23 2.92 12.55
CA MET A 83 -10.73 2.40 11.27
C MET A 83 -12.11 1.77 11.38
N THR A 84 -12.35 1.00 12.44
CA THR A 84 -13.67 0.41 12.73
C THR A 84 -14.69 1.50 13.04
N GLY A 85 -14.32 2.52 13.81
CA GLY A 85 -15.17 3.68 14.10
C GLY A 85 -15.55 4.46 12.85
N LEU A 86 -14.61 4.69 11.94
CA LEU A 86 -14.87 5.33 10.64
C LEU A 86 -15.77 4.47 9.75
N LEU A 87 -15.62 3.15 9.76
CA LEU A 87 -16.49 2.24 9.02
C LEU A 87 -17.92 2.31 9.55
N ILE A 88 -18.10 2.26 10.88
CA ILE A 88 -19.40 2.39 11.53
C ILE A 88 -20.03 3.75 11.21
N LEU A 89 -19.24 4.84 11.28
CA LEU A 89 -19.70 6.18 10.95
C LEU A 89 -20.15 6.28 9.48
N PHE A 90 -19.40 5.66 8.56
CA PHE A 90 -19.74 5.61 7.15
C PHE A 90 -21.08 4.90 6.89
N ILE A 91 -21.35 3.81 7.63
CA ILE A 91 -22.61 3.06 7.51
C ILE A 91 -23.77 3.80 8.16
N ALA A 92 -23.53 4.45 9.32
CA ALA A 92 -24.56 5.13 10.09
C ALA A 92 -25.00 6.48 9.50
N VAL A 93 -24.04 7.22 8.92
CA VAL A 93 -24.26 8.58 8.38
C VAL A 93 -23.66 8.70 6.97
N PRO A 94 -24.29 8.08 5.95
CA PRO A 94 -23.79 8.11 4.58
C PRO A 94 -23.77 9.54 3.98
N THR A 95 -24.61 10.46 4.50
CA THR A 95 -24.70 11.84 4.03
C THR A 95 -23.46 12.69 4.38
N LEU A 96 -22.68 12.27 5.37
CA LEU A 96 -21.44 12.97 5.77
C LEU A 96 -20.32 12.80 4.73
N PHE A 97 -20.35 11.69 4.01
CA PHE A 97 -19.35 11.37 3.00
C PHE A 97 -19.90 11.71 1.61
N LYS A 98 -19.38 12.76 1.01
CA LYS A 98 -19.70 13.09 -0.38
C LYS A 98 -19.00 12.08 -1.28
N LEU A 99 -19.79 11.29 -2.00
CA LEU A 99 -19.28 10.45 -3.08
C LEU A 99 -18.90 11.32 -4.28
N SER A 100 -17.85 10.95 -4.98
CA SER A 100 -17.44 11.65 -6.19
C SER A 100 -18.51 11.45 -7.28
N GLU A 101 -19.06 12.57 -7.79
CA GLU A 101 -20.08 12.53 -8.85
C GLU A 101 -19.45 12.41 -10.24
N GLU A 102 -18.18 12.82 -10.37
CA GLU A 102 -17.46 12.79 -11.64
C GLU A 102 -16.11 12.07 -11.51
N GLY A 103 -15.61 11.55 -12.64
CA GLY A 103 -14.31 10.90 -12.73
C GLY A 103 -14.30 9.40 -12.37
N PRO A 104 -13.10 8.80 -12.23
CA PRO A 104 -12.95 7.37 -11.97
C PRO A 104 -13.56 6.89 -10.65
N GLY A 105 -13.75 7.81 -9.69
CA GLY A 105 -14.37 7.52 -8.38
C GLY A 105 -15.89 7.42 -8.41
N SER A 106 -16.54 7.89 -9.49
CA SER A 106 -18.02 7.83 -9.63
C SER A 106 -18.50 6.42 -9.98
N LYS A 107 -17.67 5.62 -10.64
CA LYS A 107 -17.97 4.23 -10.98
C LYS A 107 -17.58 3.32 -9.82
N HIS A 108 -18.47 3.14 -8.86
CA HIS A 108 -18.24 2.29 -7.70
C HIS A 108 -19.07 1.01 -7.78
N ALA A 109 -18.48 -0.09 -7.31
CA ALA A 109 -19.18 -1.35 -7.17
C ALA A 109 -20.20 -1.29 -6.01
N PRO A 110 -21.24 -2.14 -6.01
CA PRO A 110 -22.16 -2.25 -4.89
C PRO A 110 -21.39 -2.47 -3.58
N PHE A 111 -21.76 -1.72 -2.53
CA PHE A 111 -21.02 -1.66 -1.26
C PHE A 111 -20.73 -3.04 -0.65
N PHE A 112 -21.72 -3.93 -0.61
CA PHE A 112 -21.55 -5.27 -0.01
C PHE A 112 -20.57 -6.15 -0.79
N ILE A 113 -20.63 -6.11 -2.11
CA ILE A 113 -19.72 -6.88 -2.97
C ILE A 113 -18.28 -6.35 -2.79
N ALA A 114 -18.12 -5.03 -2.81
CA ALA A 114 -16.83 -4.39 -2.58
C ALA A 114 -16.26 -4.74 -1.20
N LEU A 115 -17.09 -4.75 -0.15
CA LEU A 115 -16.66 -5.11 1.21
C LEU A 115 -16.20 -6.57 1.30
N VAL A 116 -16.96 -7.51 0.74
CA VAL A 116 -16.59 -8.94 0.76
C VAL A 116 -15.30 -9.18 0.01
N ILE A 117 -15.17 -8.61 -1.19
CA ILE A 117 -13.93 -8.73 -1.99
C ILE A 117 -12.75 -8.10 -1.25
N ALA A 118 -12.93 -6.92 -0.65
CA ALA A 118 -11.88 -6.25 0.12
C ALA A 118 -11.43 -7.08 1.33
N LEU A 119 -12.35 -7.75 2.03
CA LEU A 119 -12.02 -8.64 3.15
C LEU A 119 -11.20 -9.84 2.68
N VAL A 120 -11.60 -10.49 1.59
CA VAL A 120 -10.88 -11.64 1.03
C VAL A 120 -9.48 -11.22 0.57
N VAL A 121 -9.39 -10.14 -0.20
CA VAL A 121 -8.09 -9.62 -0.69
C VAL A 121 -7.22 -9.17 0.47
N GLY A 122 -7.79 -8.51 1.48
CA GLY A 122 -7.07 -8.08 2.68
C GLY A 122 -6.51 -9.27 3.48
N ALA A 123 -7.30 -10.34 3.65
CA ALA A 123 -6.86 -11.56 4.33
C ALA A 123 -5.74 -12.28 3.55
N LEU A 124 -5.85 -12.34 2.23
CA LEU A 124 -4.81 -12.92 1.37
C LEU A 124 -3.53 -12.09 1.40
N ALA A 125 -3.63 -10.76 1.33
CA ALA A 125 -2.50 -9.83 1.41
C ALA A 125 -1.80 -9.93 2.77
N GLN A 126 -2.56 -10.04 3.86
CA GLN A 126 -2.02 -10.24 5.21
C GLN A 126 -1.26 -11.56 5.32
N LYS A 127 -1.82 -12.64 4.77
CA LYS A 127 -1.21 -13.97 4.83
C LYS A 127 0.05 -14.08 3.96
N SER A 128 0.03 -13.49 2.78
CA SER A 128 1.15 -13.48 1.84
C SER A 128 2.24 -12.48 2.23
N ARG A 129 1.96 -11.56 3.17
CA ARG A 129 2.85 -10.42 3.53
C ARG A 129 3.33 -9.65 2.31
N MET A 130 2.49 -9.57 1.28
CA MET A 130 2.82 -8.95 0.02
C MET A 130 2.97 -7.43 0.19
N CYS A 131 4.21 -6.96 0.14
CA CYS A 131 4.56 -5.55 0.23
C CYS A 131 5.59 -5.21 -0.85
N MET A 132 5.28 -4.26 -1.72
CA MET A 132 6.19 -3.91 -2.82
C MET A 132 7.48 -3.27 -2.33
N VAL A 133 7.40 -2.45 -1.26
CA VAL A 133 8.59 -1.89 -0.60
C VAL A 133 9.48 -3.01 -0.07
N GLY A 134 8.86 -3.99 0.61
CA GLY A 134 9.56 -5.17 1.12
C GLY A 134 10.18 -5.99 0.01
N GLY A 135 9.44 -6.28 -1.05
CA GLY A 135 9.93 -7.05 -2.18
C GLY A 135 11.13 -6.44 -2.88
N LEU A 136 11.09 -5.13 -3.18
CA LEU A 136 12.24 -4.43 -3.76
C LEU A 136 13.43 -4.37 -2.81
N ARG A 137 13.17 -4.06 -1.52
CA ARG A 137 14.24 -4.02 -0.51
C ARG A 137 14.92 -5.37 -0.38
N ASP A 138 14.16 -6.45 -0.27
CA ASP A 138 14.68 -7.79 -0.06
C ASP A 138 15.45 -8.28 -1.29
N THR A 139 15.00 -7.94 -2.48
CA THR A 139 15.74 -8.18 -3.73
C THR A 139 17.08 -7.43 -3.74
N MET A 140 17.10 -6.17 -3.30
CA MET A 140 18.33 -5.34 -3.29
C MET A 140 19.30 -5.71 -2.16
N MET A 141 18.81 -6.17 -1.01
CA MET A 141 19.64 -6.50 0.16
C MET A 141 20.05 -7.97 0.20
N PHE A 142 19.12 -8.87 -0.09
CA PHE A 142 19.29 -10.32 0.10
C PHE A 142 19.25 -11.11 -1.20
N LYS A 143 18.97 -10.45 -2.35
CA LYS A 143 18.74 -11.08 -3.66
C LYS A 143 17.57 -12.08 -3.65
N ASP A 144 16.64 -11.92 -2.71
CA ASP A 144 15.43 -12.72 -2.62
C ASP A 144 14.35 -12.11 -3.52
N MET A 145 13.99 -12.84 -4.58
CA MET A 145 13.02 -12.42 -5.58
C MET A 145 11.62 -12.98 -5.34
N HIS A 146 11.39 -13.69 -4.23
CA HIS A 146 10.13 -14.40 -4.01
C HIS A 146 8.92 -13.46 -4.04
N LEU A 147 8.98 -12.33 -3.36
CA LEU A 147 7.93 -11.31 -3.38
C LEU A 147 7.79 -10.61 -4.74
N LEU A 148 8.89 -10.40 -5.44
CA LEU A 148 8.88 -9.76 -6.76
C LEU A 148 8.15 -10.62 -7.79
N TRP A 149 8.31 -11.94 -7.76
CA TRP A 149 7.56 -12.87 -8.59
C TRP A 149 6.05 -12.77 -8.38
N GLY A 150 5.60 -12.53 -7.15
CA GLY A 150 4.19 -12.28 -6.84
C GLY A 150 3.65 -11.04 -7.58
N PHE A 151 4.42 -9.95 -7.64
CA PHE A 151 4.01 -8.74 -8.36
C PHE A 151 4.02 -8.93 -9.88
N ILE A 152 4.98 -9.69 -10.41
CA ILE A 152 5.01 -10.05 -11.84
C ILE A 152 3.77 -10.88 -12.19
N ALA A 153 3.38 -11.84 -11.34
CA ALA A 153 2.18 -12.65 -11.55
C ALA A 153 0.91 -11.77 -11.57
N ILE A 154 0.79 -10.80 -10.65
CA ILE A 154 -0.32 -9.85 -10.63
C ILE A 154 -0.34 -9.02 -11.93
N PHE A 155 0.81 -8.48 -12.35
CA PHE A 155 0.93 -7.69 -13.57
C PHE A 155 0.46 -8.48 -14.80
N VAL A 156 0.97 -9.70 -14.97
CA VAL A 156 0.62 -10.58 -16.09
C VAL A 156 -0.88 -10.93 -16.08
N THR A 157 -1.43 -11.26 -14.91
CA THR A 157 -2.86 -11.60 -14.78
C THR A 157 -3.75 -10.43 -15.17
N VAL A 158 -3.42 -9.22 -14.72
CA VAL A 158 -4.20 -8.01 -15.05
C VAL A 158 -4.04 -7.64 -16.52
N LEU A 159 -2.84 -7.78 -17.08
CA LEU A 159 -2.59 -7.54 -18.50
C LEU A 159 -3.42 -8.49 -19.38
N ILE A 160 -3.43 -9.79 -19.06
CA ILE A 160 -4.25 -10.78 -19.75
C ILE A 160 -5.74 -10.44 -19.61
N GLY A 161 -6.19 -10.08 -18.39
CA GLY A 161 -7.57 -9.68 -18.16
C GLY A 161 -7.99 -8.47 -18.98
N ASN A 162 -7.14 -7.46 -19.13
CA ASN A 162 -7.39 -6.30 -19.98
C ASN A 162 -7.40 -6.63 -21.47
N LEU A 163 -6.55 -7.55 -21.93
CA LEU A 163 -6.52 -7.96 -23.34
C LEU A 163 -7.75 -8.78 -23.73
N ILE A 164 -8.33 -9.52 -22.79
CA ILE A 164 -9.52 -10.36 -23.06
C ILE A 164 -10.82 -9.54 -22.87
N GLY A 165 -10.83 -8.59 -21.95
CA GLY A 165 -12.01 -7.81 -21.58
C GLY A 165 -12.16 -6.47 -22.30
N GLY A 166 -11.11 -6.03 -23.01
CA GLY A 166 -11.06 -4.75 -23.73
C GLY A 166 -11.68 -4.74 -25.02
#